data_1119f2af287ba9de0a9e426142ff8cf4
#
_entry.id   1119f2af287ba9de0a9e426142ff8cf4
#
_cell.length_a   1.000
_cell.length_b   1.000
_cell.length_c   1.000
_cell.angle_alpha   90.00
_cell.angle_beta   90.00
_cell.angle_gamma   90.00
#
_symmetry.space_group_name_H-M   'P 1'
#
loop_
_entity.id
_entity.type
_entity.pdbx_description
1 polymer ?
#
loop_
_entity_poly.entity_id
_entity_poly.type
_entity_poly.pdbx_seq_one_letter_code
_entity_poly.pdbx_strand_id
1 'polypeptide(L)'
;LSLQRRSSDLSFIFFTFWGLDAIKQEQGRSFIGGNWLTKIFGFMMGGLKVTPTSRFNFLGAGPKIFRYLMRKNNVATLEELVEAAKALGINMYACEMAMHVLGLKKEDFIPEVKDVLGVASFLKLSEGGQTLFI
;
A
#
# COMPACT_ATOMS: atom_id res chain seq x y z
N LEU A 1 5.46 -17.95 -31.99
CA LEU A 1 4.53 -16.88 -31.54
C LEU A 1 4.64 -16.77 -30.04
N SER A 2 5.56 -15.93 -29.56
CA SER A 2 5.59 -15.56 -28.16
C SER A 2 4.35 -14.70 -27.89
N LEU A 3 3.35 -15.28 -27.25
CA LEU A 3 2.31 -14.51 -26.57
C LEU A 3 3.00 -13.74 -25.44
N GLN A 4 3.50 -12.58 -25.77
CA GLN A 4 3.97 -11.61 -24.82
C GLN A 4 2.73 -11.02 -24.15
N ARG A 5 2.16 -11.79 -23.20
CA ARG A 5 1.10 -11.27 -22.32
C ARG A 5 1.71 -10.06 -21.61
N ARG A 6 1.00 -8.94 -21.66
CA ARG A 6 1.42 -7.75 -20.94
C ARG A 6 1.57 -8.13 -19.47
N SER A 7 2.71 -7.84 -18.87
CA SER A 7 2.98 -8.19 -17.47
C SER A 7 1.94 -7.63 -16.50
N SER A 8 1.26 -6.56 -16.90
CA SER A 8 0.17 -5.94 -16.15
C SER A 8 -1.06 -6.83 -15.97
N ASP A 9 -1.35 -7.71 -16.95
CA ASP A 9 -2.53 -8.59 -16.90
C ASP A 9 -2.32 -9.79 -15.99
N LEU A 10 -1.06 -10.03 -15.58
CA LEU A 10 -0.62 -11.18 -14.82
C LEU A 10 -0.09 -10.79 -13.43
N SER A 11 0.03 -9.51 -13.14
CA SER A 11 0.58 -9.02 -11.87
C SER A 11 -0.53 -8.42 -11.03
N PHE A 12 -0.61 -8.89 -9.78
CA PHE A 12 -1.57 -8.41 -8.80
C PHE A 12 -0.83 -8.00 -7.54
N ILE A 13 -1.23 -6.89 -6.93
CA ILE A 13 -0.74 -6.47 -5.63
C ILE A 13 -1.92 -6.44 -4.66
N PHE A 14 -1.75 -7.09 -3.51
CA PHE A 14 -2.74 -7.12 -2.45
C PHE A 14 -2.18 -6.41 -1.22
N PHE A 15 -2.80 -5.30 -0.89
CA PHE A 15 -2.39 -4.47 0.23
C PHE A 15 -3.17 -4.85 1.49
N THR A 16 -2.45 -5.13 2.57
CA THR A 16 -3.06 -5.47 3.85
C THR A 16 -2.39 -4.69 4.99
N PHE A 17 -3.12 -4.42 6.07
CA PHE A 17 -2.66 -3.68 7.25
C PHE A 17 -1.85 -2.42 6.90
N TRP A 18 -0.56 -2.39 7.25
CA TRP A 18 0.32 -1.24 6.97
C TRP A 18 0.49 -0.95 5.47
N GLY A 19 0.32 -1.97 4.63
CA GLY A 19 0.34 -1.78 3.17
C GLY A 19 -0.81 -0.92 2.66
N LEU A 20 -1.95 -0.87 3.35
CA LEU A 20 -3.06 0.01 2.98
C LEU A 20 -2.69 1.49 3.03
N ASP A 21 -1.72 1.85 3.87
CA ASP A 21 -1.22 3.22 3.97
C ASP A 21 -0.54 3.69 2.66
N ALA A 22 0.03 2.75 1.90
CA ALA A 22 0.68 3.05 0.62
C ALA A 22 -0.31 3.50 -0.47
N ILE A 23 -1.56 3.07 -0.39
CA ILE A 23 -2.60 3.33 -1.40
C ILE A 23 -3.68 4.32 -0.95
N LYS A 24 -3.50 5.00 0.20
CA LYS A 24 -4.41 6.06 0.64
C LYS A 24 -4.29 7.31 -0.23
N GLN A 25 -5.41 7.94 -0.54
CA GLN A 25 -5.46 9.22 -1.25
C GLN A 25 -4.85 10.35 -0.40
N GLU A 26 -5.27 10.44 0.86
CA GLU A 26 -4.76 11.45 1.77
C GLU A 26 -3.43 11.02 2.37
N GLN A 27 -2.39 11.76 2.01
CA GLN A 27 -1.04 11.58 2.52
C GLN A 27 -0.82 12.52 3.70
N GLY A 28 -1.07 12.04 4.89
CA GLY A 28 -0.88 12.80 6.12
C GLY A 28 -1.49 12.09 7.32
N ARG A 29 -1.23 12.60 8.52
CA ARG A 29 -1.86 12.09 9.73
C ARG A 29 -3.33 12.55 9.75
N SER A 30 -4.24 11.62 9.51
CA SER A 30 -5.68 11.86 9.51
C SER A 30 -6.35 11.02 10.60
N PHE A 31 -7.34 11.61 11.26
CA PHE A 31 -8.19 10.89 12.22
C PHE A 31 -9.35 10.19 11.49
N ILE A 32 -9.01 9.21 10.64
CA ILE A 32 -9.99 8.41 9.91
C ILE A 32 -10.48 7.28 10.83
N GLY A 33 -11.78 7.08 10.88
CA GLY A 33 -12.43 6.01 11.63
C GLY A 33 -13.45 6.51 12.67
N GLY A 34 -14.44 5.67 12.95
CA GLY A 34 -15.56 5.99 13.85
C GLY A 34 -15.23 5.89 15.34
N ASN A 35 -14.32 5.01 15.73
CA ASN A 35 -13.95 4.74 17.12
C ASN A 35 -12.65 5.45 17.50
N TRP A 36 -12.48 5.74 18.80
CA TRP A 36 -11.27 6.39 19.29
C TRP A 36 -9.98 5.59 19.02
N LEU A 37 -10.06 4.25 19.04
CA LEU A 37 -8.95 3.36 18.70
C LEU A 37 -8.59 3.47 17.22
N THR A 38 -9.58 3.47 16.33
CA THR A 38 -9.35 3.63 14.88
C THR A 38 -8.81 5.02 14.54
N LYS A 39 -9.19 6.05 15.31
CA LYS A 39 -8.60 7.39 15.20
C LYS A 39 -7.12 7.42 15.59
N ILE A 40 -6.73 6.70 16.65
CA ILE A 40 -5.31 6.56 17.04
C ILE A 40 -4.54 5.83 15.94
N PHE A 41 -5.07 4.73 15.39
CA PHE A 41 -4.46 4.03 14.27
C PHE A 41 -4.37 4.91 13.03
N GLY A 42 -5.42 5.64 12.69
CA GLY A 42 -5.41 6.60 11.57
C GLY A 42 -4.36 7.70 11.74
N PHE A 43 -4.14 8.17 12.98
CA PHE A 43 -3.08 9.13 13.29
C PHE A 43 -1.68 8.50 13.17
N MET A 44 -1.53 7.21 13.54
CA MET A 44 -0.27 6.46 13.34
C MET A 44 0.00 6.17 11.86
N MET A 45 -1.05 5.91 11.08
CA MET A 45 -0.98 5.64 9.64
C MET A 45 -1.12 6.95 8.86
N GLY A 46 -0.03 7.63 8.64
CA GLY A 46 -0.01 8.94 7.98
C GLY A 46 0.19 8.93 6.47
N GLY A 47 0.08 7.76 5.82
CA GLY A 47 0.41 7.59 4.40
C GLY A 47 1.91 7.46 4.14
N LEU A 48 2.29 7.26 2.88
CA LEU A 48 3.68 7.00 2.44
C LEU A 48 4.71 7.99 2.98
N LYS A 49 4.31 9.23 3.22
CA LYS A 49 5.21 10.30 3.69
C LYS A 49 5.51 10.24 5.18
N VAL A 50 4.69 9.57 5.98
CA VAL A 50 4.74 9.59 7.44
C VAL A 50 4.88 8.21 8.05
N THR A 51 4.62 7.15 7.28
CA THR A 51 4.70 5.75 7.74
C THR A 51 6.07 5.46 8.36
N PRO A 52 6.13 4.94 9.60
CA PRO A 52 7.37 4.58 10.25
C PRO A 52 8.08 3.46 9.49
N THR A 53 9.30 3.70 9.08
CA THR A 53 10.09 2.73 8.31
C THR A 53 10.76 1.69 9.22
N SER A 54 10.90 1.97 10.51
CA SER A 54 11.51 1.06 11.49
C SER A 54 11.28 1.52 12.94
N ARG A 55 11.76 0.71 13.90
CA ARG A 55 11.81 1.07 15.33
C ARG A 55 12.54 2.38 15.62
N PHE A 56 13.43 2.82 14.72
CA PHE A 56 14.21 4.07 14.83
C PHE A 56 13.47 5.25 14.21
N ASN A 57 12.23 5.48 14.60
CA ASN A 57 11.45 6.58 14.01
C ASN A 57 11.89 7.99 14.49
N PHE A 58 12.58 8.11 15.63
CA PHE A 58 13.10 9.37 16.20
C PHE A 58 12.28 10.61 15.82
N LEU A 59 10.99 10.66 16.22
CA LEU A 59 10.09 11.77 15.92
C LEU A 59 9.91 12.10 14.40
N GLY A 60 10.12 11.10 13.53
CA GLY A 60 9.97 11.27 12.06
C GLY A 60 11.28 11.59 11.32
N ALA A 61 12.42 11.66 12.02
CA ALA A 61 13.72 11.84 11.36
C ALA A 61 14.15 10.58 10.58
N GLY A 62 13.86 9.38 11.12
CA GLY A 62 14.22 8.11 10.50
C GLY A 62 13.75 7.98 9.05
N PRO A 63 12.47 8.18 8.72
CA PRO A 63 11.97 8.12 7.33
C PRO A 63 12.62 9.15 6.40
N LYS A 64 12.95 10.34 6.90
CA LYS A 64 13.64 11.37 6.11
C LYS A 64 15.06 10.97 5.75
N ILE A 65 15.80 10.46 6.73
CA ILE A 65 17.17 9.98 6.54
C ILE A 65 17.17 8.78 5.58
N PHE A 66 16.23 7.85 5.75
CA PHE A 66 16.12 6.68 4.89
C PHE A 66 15.82 7.05 3.44
N ARG A 67 14.86 7.96 3.19
CA ARG A 67 14.60 8.49 1.84
C ARG A 67 15.80 9.20 1.22
N TYR A 68 16.53 9.98 2.01
CA TYR A 68 17.76 10.60 1.55
C TYR A 68 18.81 9.56 1.11
N LEU A 69 18.99 8.50 1.92
CA LEU A 69 19.90 7.40 1.58
C LEU A 69 19.46 6.64 0.33
N MET A 70 18.17 6.36 0.17
CA MET A 70 17.63 5.73 -1.04
C MET A 70 17.94 6.56 -2.28
N ARG A 71 17.64 7.87 -2.25
CA ARG A 71 17.93 8.78 -3.37
C ARG A 71 19.41 8.87 -3.67
N LYS A 72 20.26 8.96 -2.63
CA LYS A 72 21.71 9.02 -2.80
C LYS A 72 22.27 7.75 -3.48
N ASN A 73 21.65 6.61 -3.25
CA ASN A 73 22.07 5.33 -3.82
C ASN A 73 21.27 4.93 -5.07
N ASN A 74 20.50 5.84 -5.66
CA ASN A 74 19.63 5.59 -6.82
C ASN A 74 18.67 4.41 -6.62
N VAL A 75 18.16 4.24 -5.40
CA VAL A 75 17.13 3.26 -5.07
C VAL A 75 15.77 3.95 -5.14
N ALA A 76 14.84 3.36 -5.89
CA ALA A 76 13.49 3.89 -6.02
C ALA A 76 12.79 3.93 -4.66
N THR A 77 12.15 5.05 -4.37
CA THR A 77 11.30 5.20 -3.18
C THR A 77 10.00 4.43 -3.33
N LEU A 78 9.31 4.17 -2.23
CA LEU A 78 8.02 3.49 -2.28
C LEU A 78 6.99 4.28 -3.09
N GLU A 79 7.02 5.61 -3.01
CA GLU A 79 6.18 6.50 -3.81
C GLU A 79 6.44 6.31 -5.32
N GLU A 80 7.70 6.26 -5.73
CA GLU A 80 8.09 6.02 -7.12
C GLU A 80 7.67 4.62 -7.60
N LEU A 81 7.75 3.61 -6.72
CA LEU A 81 7.30 2.25 -7.04
C LEU A 81 5.78 2.18 -7.20
N VAL A 82 5.01 2.86 -6.36
CA VAL A 82 3.54 2.95 -6.51
C VAL A 82 3.17 3.66 -7.81
N GLU A 83 3.83 4.77 -8.14
CA GLU A 83 3.61 5.47 -9.41
C GLU A 83 3.98 4.59 -10.63
N ALA A 84 5.07 3.84 -10.54
CA ALA A 84 5.44 2.88 -11.58
C ALA A 84 4.38 1.77 -11.73
N ALA A 85 3.86 1.24 -10.62
CA ALA A 85 2.79 0.25 -10.65
C ALA A 85 1.51 0.78 -11.29
N LYS A 86 1.13 2.03 -11.01
CA LYS A 86 0.02 2.73 -11.68
C LYS A 86 0.28 2.85 -13.19
N ALA A 87 1.46 3.35 -13.57
CA ALA A 87 1.83 3.54 -14.97
C ALA A 87 1.84 2.21 -15.77
N LEU A 88 2.21 1.12 -15.12
CA LEU A 88 2.20 -0.23 -15.70
C LEU A 88 0.80 -0.86 -15.71
N GLY A 89 -0.19 -0.25 -15.09
CA GLY A 89 -1.55 -0.79 -15.00
C GLY A 89 -1.64 -2.07 -14.17
N ILE A 90 -0.78 -2.23 -13.16
CA ILE A 90 -0.82 -3.38 -12.25
C ILE A 90 -2.12 -3.37 -11.45
N ASN A 91 -2.79 -4.52 -11.36
CA ASN A 91 -4.03 -4.62 -10.61
C ASN A 91 -3.76 -4.56 -9.10
N MET A 92 -4.28 -3.53 -8.45
CA MET A 92 -4.15 -3.28 -7.01
C MET A 92 -5.44 -3.62 -6.29
N TYR A 93 -5.34 -4.35 -5.19
CA TYR A 93 -6.48 -4.73 -4.35
C TYR A 93 -6.20 -4.40 -2.89
N ALA A 94 -7.23 -3.97 -2.17
CA ALA A 94 -7.18 -3.73 -0.74
C ALA A 94 -7.79 -4.90 0.05
N CYS A 95 -7.20 -5.24 1.18
CA CYS A 95 -7.72 -6.28 2.06
C CYS A 95 -8.93 -5.77 2.84
N GLU A 96 -10.10 -6.41 2.62
CA GLU A 96 -11.35 -6.08 3.28
C GLU A 96 -11.25 -6.14 4.81
N MET A 97 -10.69 -7.22 5.34
CA MET A 97 -10.57 -7.41 6.79
C MET A 97 -9.68 -6.33 7.43
N ALA A 98 -8.52 -6.05 6.83
CA ALA A 98 -7.62 -5.02 7.35
C ALA A 98 -8.24 -3.62 7.26
N MET A 99 -8.97 -3.34 6.19
CA MET A 99 -9.72 -2.11 5.98
C MET A 99 -10.75 -1.91 7.10
N HIS A 100 -11.55 -2.94 7.42
CA HIS A 100 -12.54 -2.88 8.49
C HIS A 100 -11.90 -2.68 9.87
N VAL A 101 -10.80 -3.39 10.17
CA VAL A 101 -10.06 -3.24 11.44
C VAL A 101 -9.53 -1.83 11.62
N LEU A 102 -9.04 -1.21 10.54
CA LEU A 102 -8.48 0.15 10.55
C LEU A 102 -9.55 1.25 10.38
N GLY A 103 -10.81 0.88 10.15
CA GLY A 103 -11.91 1.82 9.96
C GLY A 103 -11.81 2.62 8.65
N LEU A 104 -11.14 2.05 7.64
CA LEU A 104 -10.99 2.65 6.31
C LEU A 104 -12.16 2.26 5.42
N LYS A 105 -12.43 3.07 4.40
CA LYS A 105 -13.42 2.83 3.35
C LYS A 105 -12.75 2.81 2.00
N LYS A 106 -13.43 2.25 0.99
CA LYS A 106 -12.89 2.19 -0.38
C LYS A 106 -12.57 3.59 -0.93
N GLU A 107 -13.35 4.59 -0.55
CA GLU A 107 -13.18 5.99 -0.97
C GLU A 107 -11.91 6.64 -0.41
N ASP A 108 -11.31 6.05 0.63
CA ASP A 108 -10.07 6.56 1.23
C ASP A 108 -8.83 6.17 0.40
N PHE A 109 -8.98 5.28 -0.59
CA PHE A 109 -7.90 4.79 -1.42
C PHE A 109 -7.80 5.51 -2.76
N ILE A 110 -6.63 5.43 -3.38
CA ILE A 110 -6.40 5.96 -4.73
C ILE A 110 -7.32 5.27 -5.75
N PRO A 111 -7.74 5.98 -6.81
CA PRO A 111 -8.71 5.43 -7.80
C PRO A 111 -8.21 4.18 -8.53
N GLU A 112 -6.90 3.96 -8.56
CA GLU A 112 -6.27 2.80 -9.20
C GLU A 112 -6.46 1.49 -8.43
N VAL A 113 -6.93 1.55 -7.18
CA VAL A 113 -7.37 0.36 -6.43
C VAL A 113 -8.62 -0.20 -7.07
N LYS A 114 -8.46 -1.33 -7.75
CA LYS A 114 -9.51 -1.95 -8.56
C LYS A 114 -10.70 -2.37 -7.71
N ASP A 115 -10.41 -3.06 -6.60
CA ASP A 115 -11.45 -3.53 -5.70
C ASP A 115 -10.93 -3.87 -4.30
N VAL A 116 -11.87 -4.12 -3.40
CA VAL A 116 -11.62 -4.62 -2.05
C VAL A 116 -11.92 -6.11 -2.03
N LEU A 117 -10.97 -6.92 -1.60
CA LEU A 117 -11.09 -8.38 -1.60
C LEU A 117 -10.83 -8.97 -0.22
N GLY A 118 -11.53 -10.06 0.07
CA GLY A 118 -11.13 -10.98 1.14
C GLY A 118 -9.89 -11.78 0.74
N VAL A 119 -9.12 -12.23 1.74
CA VAL A 119 -7.89 -13.01 1.52
C VAL A 119 -8.14 -14.27 0.68
N ALA A 120 -9.23 -14.99 0.95
CA ALA A 120 -9.57 -16.20 0.20
C ALA A 120 -9.83 -15.91 -1.28
N SER A 121 -10.51 -14.80 -1.59
CA SER A 121 -10.78 -14.38 -2.96
C SER A 121 -9.48 -13.99 -3.68
N PHE A 122 -8.57 -13.31 -2.99
CA PHE A 122 -7.27 -12.97 -3.55
C PHE A 122 -6.41 -14.22 -3.81
N LEU A 123 -6.38 -15.18 -2.89
CA LEU A 123 -5.64 -16.44 -3.08
C LEU A 123 -6.18 -17.23 -4.27
N LYS A 124 -7.50 -17.27 -4.47
CA LYS A 124 -8.10 -17.88 -5.65
C LYS A 124 -7.72 -17.14 -6.94
N LEU A 125 -7.65 -15.81 -6.91
CA LEU A 125 -7.22 -15.00 -8.04
C LEU A 125 -5.76 -15.25 -8.42
N SER A 126 -4.89 -15.53 -7.42
CA SER A 126 -3.46 -15.80 -7.61
C SER A 126 -3.14 -17.27 -7.83
N GLU A 127 -4.16 -18.15 -7.93
CA GLU A 127 -3.97 -19.58 -8.17
C GLU A 127 -3.19 -19.83 -9.46
N GLY A 128 -2.16 -20.69 -9.38
CA GLY A 128 -1.25 -20.98 -10.49
C GLY A 128 -0.15 -19.94 -10.74
N GLY A 129 -0.11 -18.85 -9.96
CA GLY A 129 0.93 -17.85 -10.00
C GLY A 129 2.00 -18.05 -8.92
N GLN A 130 3.07 -17.25 -9.01
CA GLN A 130 4.04 -17.11 -7.93
C GLN A 130 3.56 -15.99 -6.99
N THR A 131 3.54 -16.27 -5.70
CA THR A 131 3.20 -15.29 -4.67
C THR A 131 4.43 -14.91 -3.86
N LEU A 132 4.62 -13.63 -3.62
CA LEU A 132 5.63 -13.08 -2.72
C LEU A 132 4.93 -12.26 -1.65
N PHE A 133 5.16 -12.60 -0.40
CA PHE A 133 4.69 -11.84 0.75
C PHE A 133 5.84 -11.05 1.38
N ILE A 134 5.66 -9.75 1.54
CA ILE A 134 6.63 -8.82 2.14
C ILE A 134 5.96 -7.91 3.16
#